data_bd6dbc5013e040aa7593a50b39442099
#
_entry.id   bd6dbc5013e040aa7593a50b39442099
#
_cell.length_a   1.000
_cell.length_b   1.000
_cell.length_c   1.000
_cell.angle_alpha   90.00
_cell.angle_beta   90.00
_cell.angle_gamma   90.00
#
_symmetry.space_group_name_H-M   'P 1'
#
loop_
_entity.id
_entity.type
_entity.pdbx_description
1 polymer ?
#
loop_
_entity_poly.entity_id
_entity_poly.type
_entity_poly.pdbx_seq_one_letter_code
_entity_poly.pdbx_strand_id
1 'polypeptide(L)'
;IYVKIKFQVQKRKGCVYMKGTLYGIGVGPGDPRLMTYLAVDTIKRCPVIAVPADGKGKAVAYKIASGIVEDLDAKECLNLSTPMTKDKAILDAAYQTAADTIIEQLERGKDVACLTLGDPTIYSTYIYIHRLVKAKGYETEIVNGIPSFCAVSAKLGDSLVDRSEQLHVIPSTYDIEDALKLPGTKVLMKAASKMPIVKETLKRNDLKGAMI
;
A
#
# COMPACT_ATOMS: atom_id res chain seq x y z
N ILE A 1 11.53 -17.01 21.28
CA ILE A 1 10.24 -17.71 21.10
C ILE A 1 10.33 -18.42 19.76
N TYR A 2 10.51 -19.77 19.76
CA TYR A 2 10.49 -20.57 18.53
C TYR A 2 9.04 -20.91 18.19
N VAL A 3 8.52 -20.40 17.06
CA VAL A 3 7.23 -20.82 16.52
C VAL A 3 7.48 -21.96 15.52
N LYS A 4 7.01 -23.17 15.86
CA LYS A 4 7.10 -24.35 14.99
C LYS A 4 5.97 -24.28 13.97
N ILE A 5 6.25 -23.84 12.75
CA ILE A 5 5.29 -23.84 11.64
C ILE A 5 5.09 -25.29 11.19
N LYS A 6 3.90 -25.85 11.39
CA LYS A 6 3.50 -27.13 10.81
C LYS A 6 2.95 -26.88 9.41
N PHE A 7 3.68 -27.33 8.39
CA PHE A 7 3.16 -27.41 7.03
C PHE A 7 2.11 -28.53 6.97
N GLN A 8 0.86 -28.21 6.69
CA GLN A 8 -0.14 -29.19 6.30
C GLN A 8 -0.05 -29.45 4.80
N VAL A 9 0.57 -30.57 4.44
CA VAL A 9 0.61 -31.08 3.06
C VAL A 9 -0.67 -31.86 2.81
N GLN A 10 -1.62 -31.31 2.06
CA GLN A 10 -2.75 -32.09 1.53
C GLN A 10 -2.24 -32.93 0.35
N LYS A 11 -2.06 -34.24 0.58
CA LYS A 11 -1.75 -35.21 -0.46
C LYS A 11 -2.98 -35.45 -1.35
N ARG A 12 -3.08 -34.78 -2.49
CA ARG A 12 -3.83 -35.27 -3.65
C ARG A 12 -2.85 -36.01 -4.55
N LYS A 13 -3.24 -37.24 -5.02
CA LYS A 13 -2.49 -38.01 -6.04
C LYS A 13 -2.41 -37.20 -7.33
N GLY A 14 -1.22 -36.74 -7.71
CA GLY A 14 -0.95 -35.89 -8.86
C GLY A 14 -0.05 -34.74 -8.40
N CYS A 15 0.95 -34.40 -9.17
CA CYS A 15 1.98 -33.39 -8.95
C CYS A 15 1.56 -32.33 -7.92
N VAL A 16 2.28 -32.21 -6.79
CA VAL A 16 2.02 -31.16 -5.79
C VAL A 16 2.45 -29.83 -6.43
N TYR A 17 1.53 -29.16 -7.11
CA TYR A 17 1.73 -27.76 -7.48
C TYR A 17 1.71 -26.96 -6.18
N MET A 18 2.86 -26.40 -5.80
CA MET A 18 2.91 -25.39 -4.74
C MET A 18 2.16 -24.17 -5.25
N LYS A 19 1.17 -23.71 -4.50
CA LYS A 19 0.48 -22.46 -4.80
C LYS A 19 1.46 -21.30 -4.63
N GLY A 20 1.29 -20.25 -5.43
CA GLY A 20 2.07 -19.02 -5.27
C GLY A 20 1.68 -18.24 -4.03
N THR A 21 2.50 -17.25 -3.68
CA THR A 21 2.32 -16.32 -2.56
C THR A 21 1.96 -14.93 -3.06
N LEU A 22 1.04 -14.26 -2.38
CA LEU A 22 0.74 -12.84 -2.63
C LEU A 22 1.61 -11.95 -1.74
N TYR A 23 2.41 -11.10 -2.35
CA TYR A 23 3.22 -10.08 -1.67
C TYR A 23 2.60 -8.70 -1.85
N GLY A 24 2.21 -8.04 -0.75
CA GLY A 24 1.83 -6.63 -0.77
C GLY A 24 3.05 -5.76 -0.55
N ILE A 25 3.45 -5.01 -1.57
CA ILE A 25 4.74 -4.33 -1.58
C ILE A 25 4.57 -2.82 -1.56
N GLY A 26 5.11 -2.18 -0.51
CA GLY A 26 5.25 -0.75 -0.43
C GLY A 26 6.42 -0.26 -1.28
N VAL A 27 6.12 0.54 -2.32
CA VAL A 27 7.15 1.11 -3.19
C VAL A 27 7.67 2.47 -2.71
N GLY A 28 7.31 2.87 -1.49
CA GLY A 28 7.72 4.15 -0.93
C GLY A 28 6.95 5.35 -1.51
N PRO A 29 7.38 6.58 -1.17
CA PRO A 29 6.59 7.80 -1.33
C PRO A 29 6.74 8.47 -2.70
N GLY A 30 7.60 7.99 -3.60
CA GLY A 30 7.77 8.59 -4.92
C GLY A 30 9.17 8.43 -5.54
N ASP A 31 10.23 8.65 -4.78
CA ASP A 31 11.61 8.44 -5.25
C ASP A 31 11.93 6.94 -5.24
N PRO A 32 12.30 6.31 -6.38
CA PRO A 32 12.67 4.89 -6.43
C PRO A 32 13.77 4.51 -5.44
N ARG A 33 14.68 5.42 -5.12
CA ARG A 33 15.78 5.20 -4.15
C ARG A 33 15.29 5.01 -2.71
N LEU A 34 14.03 5.38 -2.42
CA LEU A 34 13.38 5.16 -1.13
C LEU A 34 12.63 3.83 -1.05
N MET A 35 12.73 2.97 -2.07
CA MET A 35 12.27 1.60 -1.96
C MET A 35 13.19 0.80 -1.03
N THR A 36 12.59 -0.04 -0.20
CA THR A 36 13.39 -0.95 0.62
C THR A 36 14.06 -2.01 -0.24
N TYR A 37 15.24 -2.47 0.18
CA TYR A 37 15.94 -3.56 -0.53
C TYR A 37 15.05 -4.80 -0.67
N LEU A 38 14.31 -5.16 0.40
CA LEU A 38 13.39 -6.28 0.38
C LEU A 38 12.26 -6.10 -0.65
N ALA A 39 11.75 -4.88 -0.82
CA ALA A 39 10.74 -4.59 -1.84
C ALA A 39 11.28 -4.84 -3.26
N VAL A 40 12.47 -4.32 -3.56
CA VAL A 40 13.13 -4.50 -4.86
C VAL A 40 13.41 -5.98 -5.13
N ASP A 41 13.98 -6.70 -4.16
CA ASP A 41 14.30 -8.12 -4.29
C ASP A 41 13.02 -8.96 -4.50
N THR A 42 11.97 -8.70 -3.74
CA THR A 42 10.69 -9.41 -3.88
C THR A 42 10.04 -9.15 -5.24
N ILE A 43 10.05 -7.91 -5.75
CA ILE A 43 9.53 -7.59 -7.08
C ILE A 43 10.31 -8.33 -8.17
N LYS A 44 11.65 -8.39 -8.06
CA LYS A 44 12.50 -9.08 -9.05
C LYS A 44 12.17 -10.56 -9.15
N ARG A 45 11.94 -11.25 -8.06
CA ARG A 45 11.65 -12.70 -8.04
C ARG A 45 10.20 -13.05 -8.44
N CYS A 46 9.23 -12.15 -8.26
CA CYS A 46 7.83 -12.41 -8.64
C CYS A 46 7.65 -12.33 -10.16
N PRO A 47 7.07 -13.36 -10.80
CA PRO A 47 6.79 -13.34 -12.23
C PRO A 47 5.60 -12.45 -12.61
N VAL A 48 4.72 -12.14 -11.66
CA VAL A 48 3.49 -11.37 -11.88
C VAL A 48 3.49 -10.14 -11.00
N ILE A 49 3.18 -9.00 -11.60
CA ILE A 49 2.99 -7.72 -10.92
C ILE A 49 1.51 -7.37 -10.94
N ALA A 50 0.95 -6.99 -9.79
CA ALA A 50 -0.41 -6.47 -9.71
C ALA A 50 -0.39 -5.01 -9.26
N VAL A 51 -1.16 -4.15 -9.91
CA VAL A 51 -1.25 -2.73 -9.57
C VAL A 51 -2.70 -2.30 -9.45
N PRO A 52 -3.09 -1.60 -8.40
CA PRO A 52 -4.36 -0.90 -8.35
C PRO A 52 -4.34 0.19 -9.43
N ALA A 53 -5.24 0.09 -10.42
CA ALA A 53 -5.33 1.04 -11.51
C ALA A 53 -6.79 1.46 -11.73
N ASP A 54 -6.97 2.72 -12.06
CA ASP A 54 -8.27 3.28 -12.44
C ASP A 54 -8.58 3.13 -13.94
N GLY A 55 -7.77 2.35 -14.66
CA GLY A 55 -7.89 2.14 -16.09
C GLY A 55 -7.24 3.22 -16.97
N LYS A 56 -6.58 4.21 -16.40
CA LYS A 56 -6.00 5.38 -17.10
C LYS A 56 -4.46 5.38 -17.13
N GLY A 57 -3.85 4.27 -17.42
CA GLY A 57 -2.39 4.21 -17.59
C GLY A 57 -1.66 3.49 -16.46
N LYS A 58 -0.31 3.50 -16.52
CA LYS A 58 0.52 2.83 -15.50
C LYS A 58 0.36 3.53 -14.16
N ALA A 59 -0.05 2.78 -13.13
CA ALA A 59 -0.20 3.28 -11.77
C ALA A 59 1.08 3.94 -11.26
N VAL A 60 0.96 4.94 -10.38
CA VAL A 60 2.11 5.64 -9.79
C VAL A 60 3.09 4.67 -9.14
N ALA A 61 2.59 3.67 -8.42
CA ALA A 61 3.43 2.63 -7.79
C ALA A 61 4.26 1.85 -8.82
N TYR A 62 3.69 1.57 -10.00
CA TYR A 62 4.43 0.91 -11.09
C TYR A 62 5.56 1.81 -11.62
N LYS A 63 5.30 3.12 -11.82
CA LYS A 63 6.31 4.06 -12.29
C LYS A 63 7.47 4.19 -11.30
N ILE A 64 7.21 4.15 -10.00
CA ILE A 64 8.26 4.17 -8.99
C ILE A 64 9.11 2.90 -9.09
N ALA A 65 8.48 1.72 -9.12
CA ALA A 65 9.18 0.46 -9.20
C ALA A 65 10.02 0.33 -10.50
N SER A 66 9.51 0.80 -11.64
CA SER A 66 10.24 0.78 -12.93
C SER A 66 11.46 1.70 -12.94
N GLY A 67 11.58 2.61 -12.00
CA GLY A 67 12.78 3.46 -11.85
C GLY A 67 13.99 2.71 -11.28
N ILE A 68 13.82 1.48 -10.74
CA ILE A 68 14.91 0.68 -10.15
C ILE A 68 14.87 -0.80 -10.54
N VAL A 69 13.72 -1.34 -10.97
CA VAL A 69 13.58 -2.72 -11.44
C VAL A 69 13.54 -2.71 -12.96
N GLU A 70 14.69 -2.99 -13.58
CA GLU A 70 14.90 -2.86 -15.03
C GLU A 70 14.01 -3.79 -15.87
N ASP A 71 13.74 -5.01 -15.39
CA ASP A 71 12.95 -6.04 -16.09
C ASP A 71 11.43 -5.97 -15.80
N LEU A 72 10.96 -4.92 -15.12
CA LEU A 72 9.56 -4.83 -14.69
C LEU A 72 8.57 -4.88 -15.85
N ASP A 73 8.89 -4.24 -16.97
CA ASP A 73 8.05 -4.21 -18.17
C ASP A 73 7.95 -5.58 -18.90
N ALA A 74 8.89 -6.50 -18.63
CA ALA A 74 8.86 -7.86 -19.18
C ALA A 74 7.95 -8.82 -18.38
N LYS A 75 7.53 -8.43 -17.19
CA LYS A 75 6.68 -9.24 -16.31
C LYS A 75 5.20 -9.14 -16.69
N GLU A 76 4.45 -10.21 -16.41
CA GLU A 76 2.99 -10.18 -16.53
C GLU A 76 2.42 -9.12 -15.57
N CYS A 77 1.61 -8.19 -16.07
CA CYS A 77 1.05 -7.11 -15.27
C CYS A 77 -0.48 -7.19 -15.20
N LEU A 78 -1.01 -7.35 -14.00
CA LEU A 78 -2.43 -7.34 -13.68
C LEU A 78 -2.85 -5.92 -13.28
N ASN A 79 -3.79 -5.33 -14.02
CA ASN A 79 -4.43 -4.08 -13.65
C ASN A 79 -5.68 -4.39 -12.83
N LEU A 80 -5.65 -4.06 -11.53
CA LEU A 80 -6.75 -4.28 -10.63
C LEU A 80 -7.64 -3.04 -10.61
N SER A 81 -8.87 -3.16 -11.08
CA SER A 81 -9.82 -2.05 -11.04
C SER A 81 -10.20 -1.74 -9.59
N THR A 82 -9.89 -0.52 -9.15
CA THR A 82 -10.23 -0.02 -7.81
C THR A 82 -10.91 1.33 -7.95
N PRO A 83 -12.25 1.35 -8.13
CA PRO A 83 -12.99 2.59 -8.41
C PRO A 83 -12.90 3.60 -7.28
N MET A 84 -12.79 4.87 -7.64
CA MET A 84 -12.79 6.01 -6.70
C MET A 84 -14.23 6.35 -6.31
N THR A 85 -14.85 5.56 -5.43
CA THR A 85 -16.22 5.74 -4.94
C THR A 85 -16.29 5.64 -3.42
N LYS A 86 -17.36 6.15 -2.83
CA LYS A 86 -17.72 5.93 -1.42
C LYS A 86 -18.76 4.81 -1.24
N ASP A 87 -19.30 4.28 -2.33
CA ASP A 87 -20.24 3.17 -2.32
C ASP A 87 -19.52 1.89 -1.91
N LYS A 88 -19.87 1.40 -0.73
CA LYS A 88 -19.25 0.22 -0.13
C LYS A 88 -19.51 -1.04 -0.96
N ALA A 89 -20.70 -1.20 -1.53
CA ALA A 89 -21.03 -2.39 -2.31
C ALA A 89 -20.20 -2.46 -3.59
N ILE A 90 -19.99 -1.33 -4.27
CA ILE A 90 -19.13 -1.23 -5.45
C ILE A 90 -17.67 -1.52 -5.07
N LEU A 91 -17.19 -0.99 -3.94
CA LEU A 91 -15.83 -1.25 -3.46
C LEU A 91 -15.63 -2.73 -3.12
N ASP A 92 -16.54 -3.32 -2.36
CA ASP A 92 -16.45 -4.72 -1.94
C ASP A 92 -16.45 -5.67 -3.16
N ALA A 93 -17.30 -5.41 -4.17
CA ALA A 93 -17.31 -6.15 -5.42
C ALA A 93 -16.00 -6.01 -6.20
N ALA A 94 -15.43 -4.81 -6.28
CA ALA A 94 -14.16 -4.56 -6.94
C ALA A 94 -12.99 -5.27 -6.23
N TYR A 95 -12.95 -5.25 -4.89
CA TYR A 95 -11.92 -5.96 -4.13
C TYR A 95 -12.05 -7.48 -4.29
N GLN A 96 -13.26 -8.01 -4.35
CA GLN A 96 -13.50 -9.42 -4.60
C GLN A 96 -12.98 -9.83 -5.99
N THR A 97 -13.32 -9.06 -7.04
CA THR A 97 -12.83 -9.30 -8.40
C THR A 97 -11.30 -9.24 -8.46
N ALA A 98 -10.68 -8.26 -7.80
CA ALA A 98 -9.23 -8.13 -7.73
C ALA A 98 -8.59 -9.34 -7.03
N ALA A 99 -9.19 -9.80 -5.92
CA ALA A 99 -8.72 -10.98 -5.19
C ALA A 99 -8.82 -12.24 -6.06
N ASP A 100 -9.91 -12.43 -6.79
CA ASP A 100 -10.12 -13.59 -7.67
C ASP A 100 -9.10 -13.59 -8.82
N THR A 101 -8.85 -12.45 -9.45
CA THR A 101 -7.83 -12.28 -10.49
C THR A 101 -6.42 -12.66 -9.99
N ILE A 102 -6.07 -12.27 -8.77
CA ILE A 102 -4.80 -12.64 -8.14
C ILE A 102 -4.76 -14.15 -7.88
N ILE A 103 -5.82 -14.71 -7.31
CA ILE A 103 -5.92 -16.14 -6.95
C ILE A 103 -5.72 -17.03 -8.19
N GLU A 104 -6.20 -16.63 -9.35
CA GLU A 104 -5.95 -17.38 -10.61
C GLU A 104 -4.46 -17.55 -10.89
N GLN A 105 -3.63 -16.59 -10.59
CA GLN A 105 -2.17 -16.68 -10.75
C GLN A 105 -1.54 -17.54 -9.65
N LEU A 106 -2.00 -17.36 -8.40
CA LEU A 106 -1.52 -18.18 -7.27
C LEU A 106 -1.81 -19.66 -7.47
N GLU A 107 -2.97 -20.02 -8.02
CA GLU A 107 -3.32 -21.41 -8.37
C GLU A 107 -2.41 -22.00 -9.46
N ARG A 108 -1.83 -21.17 -10.32
CA ARG A 108 -0.83 -21.58 -11.32
C ARG A 108 0.58 -21.69 -10.74
N GLY A 109 0.73 -21.53 -9.40
CA GLY A 109 2.02 -21.55 -8.73
C GLY A 109 2.88 -20.29 -8.93
N LYS A 110 2.28 -19.20 -9.41
CA LYS A 110 3.00 -17.94 -9.63
C LYS A 110 2.87 -17.03 -8.41
N ASP A 111 4.00 -16.51 -7.94
CA ASP A 111 4.02 -15.43 -6.95
C ASP A 111 3.58 -14.12 -7.58
N VAL A 112 2.80 -13.34 -6.83
CA VAL A 112 2.25 -12.06 -7.27
C VAL A 112 2.74 -10.93 -6.36
N ALA A 113 3.43 -9.93 -6.94
CA ALA A 113 3.82 -8.69 -6.27
C ALA A 113 2.76 -7.61 -6.50
N CYS A 114 1.93 -7.32 -5.50
CA CYS A 114 0.94 -6.25 -5.55
C CYS A 114 1.56 -4.95 -5.05
N LEU A 115 1.80 -4.00 -5.97
CA LEU A 115 2.48 -2.74 -5.67
C LEU A 115 1.51 -1.71 -5.10
N THR A 116 1.92 -1.03 -4.03
CA THR A 116 1.16 0.06 -3.43
C THR A 116 2.07 1.25 -3.09
N LEU A 117 1.55 2.46 -3.26
CA LEU A 117 2.25 3.69 -2.91
C LEU A 117 2.46 3.78 -1.40
N GLY A 118 3.63 4.22 -0.96
CA GLY A 118 3.99 4.33 0.44
C GLY A 118 4.16 2.96 1.10
N ASP A 119 3.38 2.70 2.14
CA ASP A 119 3.38 1.46 2.92
C ASP A 119 2.02 0.75 2.82
N PRO A 120 1.97 -0.59 2.65
CA PRO A 120 0.72 -1.35 2.51
C PRO A 120 -0.17 -1.32 3.75
N THR A 121 0.37 -1.01 4.92
CA THR A 121 -0.36 -1.02 6.19
C THR A 121 -1.00 0.33 6.52
N ILE A 122 -0.65 1.41 5.78
CA ILE A 122 -1.12 2.78 6.05
C ILE A 122 -2.13 3.23 4.99
N TYR A 123 -3.42 3.18 5.30
CA TYR A 123 -4.53 3.62 4.43
C TYR A 123 -4.45 3.12 2.98
N SER A 124 -3.98 1.88 2.79
CA SER A 124 -3.84 1.25 1.49
C SER A 124 -5.06 0.40 1.13
N THR A 125 -5.49 0.48 -0.12
CA THR A 125 -6.52 -0.40 -0.70
C THR A 125 -6.09 -1.87 -0.69
N TYR A 126 -4.80 -2.14 -0.82
CA TYR A 126 -4.24 -3.50 -0.81
C TYR A 126 -4.70 -4.34 0.38
N ILE A 127 -4.83 -3.75 1.58
CA ILE A 127 -5.14 -4.52 2.79
C ILE A 127 -6.50 -5.26 2.71
N TYR A 128 -7.46 -4.71 1.96
CA TYR A 128 -8.76 -5.36 1.74
C TYR A 128 -8.60 -6.60 0.84
N ILE A 129 -7.85 -6.47 -0.24
CA ILE A 129 -7.52 -7.58 -1.16
C ILE A 129 -6.72 -8.66 -0.42
N HIS A 130 -5.70 -8.26 0.36
CA HIS A 130 -4.89 -9.15 1.19
C HIS A 130 -5.76 -10.03 2.09
N ARG A 131 -6.72 -9.42 2.81
CA ARG A 131 -7.62 -10.15 3.72
C ARG A 131 -8.51 -11.14 2.98
N LEU A 132 -9.00 -10.81 1.80
CA LEU A 132 -9.81 -11.70 0.96
C LEU A 132 -9.01 -12.91 0.47
N VAL A 133 -7.81 -12.69 -0.04
CA VAL A 133 -6.91 -13.76 -0.51
C VAL A 133 -6.52 -14.68 0.65
N LYS A 134 -6.13 -14.09 1.80
CA LYS A 134 -5.78 -14.85 3.00
C LYS A 134 -6.96 -15.65 3.54
N ALA A 135 -8.17 -15.11 3.56
CA ALA A 135 -9.38 -15.82 4.00
C ALA A 135 -9.71 -17.03 3.13
N LYS A 136 -9.29 -17.03 1.86
CA LYS A 136 -9.41 -18.18 0.94
C LYS A 136 -8.27 -19.22 1.07
N GLY A 137 -7.38 -19.05 2.07
CA GLY A 137 -6.34 -20.03 2.42
C GLY A 137 -5.08 -19.96 1.56
N TYR A 138 -4.78 -18.80 0.93
CA TYR A 138 -3.51 -18.57 0.23
C TYR A 138 -2.50 -17.90 1.14
N GLU A 139 -1.21 -18.18 0.89
CA GLU A 139 -0.11 -17.51 1.58
C GLU A 139 -0.05 -16.04 1.14
N THR A 140 0.12 -15.17 2.14
CA THR A 140 0.18 -13.71 1.92
C THR A 140 1.24 -13.09 2.81
N GLU A 141 2.06 -12.20 2.25
CA GLU A 141 3.07 -11.46 2.97
C GLU A 141 2.94 -9.95 2.74
N ILE A 142 3.42 -9.16 3.68
CA ILE A 142 3.50 -7.70 3.56
C ILE A 142 4.96 -7.30 3.62
N VAL A 143 5.39 -6.57 2.59
CA VAL A 143 6.70 -5.94 2.51
C VAL A 143 6.52 -4.44 2.71
N ASN A 144 7.02 -3.93 3.82
CA ASN A 144 6.86 -2.52 4.19
C ASN A 144 7.55 -1.57 3.20
N GLY A 145 6.99 -0.39 3.07
CA GLY A 145 7.58 0.75 2.37
C GLY A 145 7.70 1.96 3.30
N ILE A 146 8.32 3.04 2.83
CA ILE A 146 8.43 4.29 3.58
C ILE A 146 7.12 5.09 3.41
N PRO A 147 6.41 5.43 4.50
CA PRO A 147 5.24 6.30 4.44
C PRO A 147 5.60 7.70 3.96
N SER A 148 4.69 8.35 3.22
CA SER A 148 4.93 9.68 2.65
C SER A 148 5.27 10.74 3.70
N PHE A 149 4.65 10.71 4.87
CA PHE A 149 4.90 11.70 5.92
C PHE A 149 6.31 11.60 6.52
N CYS A 150 6.93 10.40 6.55
CA CYS A 150 8.33 10.25 6.95
C CYS A 150 9.27 10.90 5.89
N ALA A 151 8.96 10.72 4.60
CA ALA A 151 9.74 11.33 3.53
C ALA A 151 9.58 12.86 3.50
N VAL A 152 8.40 13.38 3.82
CA VAL A 152 8.15 14.82 3.97
C VAL A 152 9.02 15.41 5.06
N SER A 153 9.04 14.82 6.25
CA SER A 153 9.87 15.25 7.38
C SER A 153 11.36 15.26 7.00
N ALA A 154 11.86 14.18 6.40
CA ALA A 154 13.24 14.11 5.93
C ALA A 154 13.57 15.20 4.88
N LYS A 155 12.62 15.54 3.99
CA LYS A 155 12.80 16.59 3.00
C LYS A 155 12.81 17.99 3.60
N LEU A 156 12.10 18.19 4.70
CA LEU A 156 12.14 19.45 5.48
C LEU A 156 13.41 19.57 6.32
N GLY A 157 14.16 18.48 6.50
CA GLY A 157 15.36 18.45 7.33
C GLY A 157 15.05 18.56 8.83
N ASP A 158 13.85 18.08 9.24
CA ASP A 158 13.40 18.20 10.62
C ASP A 158 12.72 16.88 11.07
N SER A 159 12.60 16.72 12.40
CA SER A 159 11.89 15.57 12.97
C SER A 159 10.39 15.69 12.74
N LEU A 160 9.71 14.55 12.62
CA LEU A 160 8.25 14.49 12.55
C LEU A 160 7.62 14.74 13.92
N VAL A 161 8.28 14.30 14.98
CA VAL A 161 7.88 14.44 16.37
C VAL A 161 9.09 14.63 17.25
N ASP A 162 8.95 15.40 18.33
CA ASP A 162 10.00 15.62 19.31
C ASP A 162 9.68 14.94 20.64
N ARG A 163 10.72 14.36 21.28
CA ARG A 163 10.66 13.78 22.63
C ARG A 163 9.44 12.86 22.84
N SER A 164 8.49 13.28 23.69
CA SER A 164 7.27 12.55 24.06
C SER A 164 6.02 13.07 23.35
N GLU A 165 6.19 13.83 22.28
CA GLU A 165 5.06 14.34 21.49
C GLU A 165 4.23 13.21 20.88
N GLN A 166 2.92 13.39 20.85
CA GLN A 166 2.03 12.43 20.20
C GLN A 166 1.99 12.65 18.68
N LEU A 167 1.94 11.58 17.90
CA LEU A 167 1.74 11.61 16.45
C LEU A 167 0.34 11.10 16.09
N HIS A 168 -0.44 11.96 15.45
CA HIS A 168 -1.76 11.61 14.91
C HIS A 168 -1.71 11.53 13.39
N VAL A 169 -1.96 10.34 12.84
CA VAL A 169 -2.07 10.14 11.38
C VAL A 169 -3.54 10.05 11.01
N ILE A 170 -4.06 11.07 10.35
CA ILE A 170 -5.49 11.34 10.19
C ILE A 170 -5.87 11.33 8.71
N PRO A 171 -6.84 10.49 8.28
CA PRO A 171 -7.31 10.49 6.89
C PRO A 171 -8.17 11.72 6.60
N SER A 172 -8.18 12.16 5.35
CA SER A 172 -8.94 13.34 4.90
C SER A 172 -10.48 13.24 5.07
N THR A 173 -10.98 12.05 5.38
CA THR A 173 -12.40 11.83 5.68
C THR A 173 -12.80 12.34 7.06
N TYR A 174 -11.82 12.54 7.94
CA TYR A 174 -12.04 13.10 9.28
C TYR A 174 -12.27 14.61 9.22
N ASP A 175 -12.95 15.15 10.25
CA ASP A 175 -13.12 16.59 10.38
C ASP A 175 -11.78 17.27 10.70
N ILE A 176 -11.44 18.30 9.94
CA ILE A 176 -10.13 18.98 10.07
C ILE A 176 -10.05 19.80 11.36
N GLU A 177 -11.17 20.45 11.75
CA GLU A 177 -11.17 21.26 12.97
C GLU A 177 -11.00 20.40 14.22
N ASP A 178 -11.68 19.24 14.24
CA ASP A 178 -11.52 18.29 15.34
C ASP A 178 -10.12 17.66 15.36
N ALA A 179 -9.59 17.36 14.18
CA ALA A 179 -8.22 16.85 14.05
C ALA A 179 -7.18 17.84 14.63
N LEU A 180 -7.34 19.14 14.37
CA LEU A 180 -6.39 20.16 14.83
C LEU A 180 -6.46 20.46 16.33
N LYS A 181 -7.55 20.07 17.02
CA LYS A 181 -7.67 20.18 18.49
C LYS A 181 -6.83 19.14 19.23
N LEU A 182 -6.41 18.07 18.59
CA LEU A 182 -5.59 17.02 19.22
C LEU A 182 -4.21 17.59 19.63
N PRO A 183 -3.64 17.17 20.77
CA PRO A 183 -2.30 17.59 21.16
C PRO A 183 -1.23 16.96 20.25
N GLY A 184 -0.06 17.58 20.15
CA GLY A 184 1.07 17.03 19.40
C GLY A 184 0.98 17.22 17.89
N THR A 185 1.77 16.47 17.15
CA THR A 185 1.90 16.56 15.69
C THR A 185 0.75 15.85 14.98
N LYS A 186 0.21 16.48 13.95
CA LYS A 186 -0.86 15.94 13.09
C LYS A 186 -0.40 15.80 11.66
N VAL A 187 -0.57 14.59 11.10
CA VAL A 187 -0.39 14.28 9.68
C VAL A 187 -1.75 14.12 9.03
N LEU A 188 -2.13 15.04 8.16
CA LEU A 188 -3.37 14.97 7.39
C LEU A 188 -3.13 14.24 6.07
N MET A 189 -3.49 12.97 5.99
CA MET A 189 -3.29 12.15 4.79
C MET A 189 -4.42 12.31 3.78
N LYS A 190 -4.07 12.30 2.48
CA LYS A 190 -5.03 12.40 1.35
C LYS A 190 -5.87 13.68 1.42
N ALA A 191 -5.31 14.77 1.95
CA ALA A 191 -6.01 16.02 2.19
C ALA A 191 -6.00 17.00 0.98
N ALA A 192 -5.47 16.62 -0.18
CA ALA A 192 -5.29 17.52 -1.33
C ALA A 192 -6.56 18.27 -1.73
N SER A 193 -7.71 17.59 -1.82
CA SER A 193 -9.00 18.20 -2.15
C SER A 193 -9.54 19.13 -1.06
N LYS A 194 -9.08 18.99 0.18
CA LYS A 194 -9.47 19.80 1.33
C LYS A 194 -8.43 20.87 1.69
N MET A 195 -7.37 21.01 0.89
CA MET A 195 -6.27 21.92 1.20
C MET A 195 -6.70 23.39 1.42
N PRO A 196 -7.67 23.96 0.68
CA PRO A 196 -8.16 25.31 0.98
C PRO A 196 -8.70 25.43 2.42
N ILE A 197 -9.49 24.45 2.86
CA ILE A 197 -10.06 24.41 4.22
C ILE A 197 -8.94 24.25 5.26
N VAL A 198 -7.97 23.35 5.02
CA VAL A 198 -6.82 23.16 5.90
C VAL A 198 -6.06 24.48 6.11
N LYS A 199 -5.73 25.19 5.01
CA LYS A 199 -5.01 26.47 5.08
C LYS A 199 -5.78 27.55 5.84
N GLU A 200 -7.09 27.63 5.62
CA GLU A 200 -7.93 28.60 6.31
C GLU A 200 -8.02 28.29 7.81
N THR A 201 -8.22 27.04 8.19
CA THR A 201 -8.29 26.61 9.57
C THR A 201 -6.96 26.81 10.31
N LEU A 202 -5.83 26.52 9.68
CA LEU A 202 -4.50 26.79 10.25
C LEU A 202 -4.30 28.29 10.51
N LYS A 203 -4.65 29.17 9.54
CA LYS A 203 -4.55 30.62 9.71
C LYS A 203 -5.43 31.14 10.82
N ARG A 204 -6.70 30.71 10.88
CA ARG A 204 -7.66 31.13 11.91
C ARG A 204 -7.23 30.75 13.33
N ASN A 205 -6.50 29.66 13.50
CA ASN A 205 -6.02 29.17 14.79
C ASN A 205 -4.55 29.49 15.07
N ASP A 206 -3.92 30.33 14.26
CA ASP A 206 -2.48 30.70 14.35
C ASP A 206 -1.55 29.46 14.41
N LEU A 207 -1.89 28.43 13.66
CA LEU A 207 -1.13 27.20 13.58
C LEU A 207 -0.18 27.19 12.38
N LYS A 208 1.02 26.67 12.60
CA LYS A 208 1.99 26.43 11.52
C LYS A 208 1.81 25.05 10.92
N GLY A 209 2.01 24.92 9.63
CA GLY A 209 1.96 23.65 8.94
C GLY A 209 2.90 23.64 7.73
N ALA A 210 3.38 22.47 7.37
CA ALA A 210 4.12 22.21 6.16
C ALA A 210 3.31 21.34 5.19
N MET A 211 3.42 21.65 3.88
CA MET A 211 2.82 20.88 2.82
C MET A 211 3.86 20.66 1.73
N ILE A 212 3.99 19.41 1.32
CA ILE A 212 4.83 19.00 0.19
C ILE A 212 3.99 18.17 -0.78
#